data_dbdff0f61dfb00472e49fa4d89f99e8e
#
_entry.id   dbdff0f61dfb00472e49fa4d89f99e8e
#
_cell.length_a   1.000
_cell.length_b   1.000
_cell.length_c   1.000
_cell.angle_alpha   90.00
_cell.angle_beta   90.00
_cell.angle_gamma   90.00
#
_symmetry.space_group_name_H-M   'P 1'
#
loop_
_entity.id
_entity.type
_entity.pdbx_description
1 polymer ?
#
loop_
_entity_poly.entity_id
_entity_poly.type
_entity_poly.pdbx_seq_one_letter_code
_entity_poly.pdbx_strand_id
1 'polypeptide(L)'
;MQALFKNFFASIPIGTRVLVLIFLLTFPLQVIGTKMEMFNFYGWFGLRSDLVWSGHAWRVLTFGLLPAGPADWLFGGFWLATLASILGRNWRSLEFWGYCLLGNLGGAIPVVALRPDSAMLVVGSGSMIFALLVAWDSFFRYERLLLLGIGEMSVRQAAILLGIANSVIVFFSCGGWFMMVSMWGGGVAGWLYLFIRRKLVLGKTGQQVRSERSSRLEL
;
A
#
# COMPACT_ATOMS: atom_id res chain seq x y z
N MET A 1 8.42 -5.71 -27.36
CA MET A 1 8.64 -5.48 -25.91
C MET A 1 8.38 -4.02 -25.53
N GLN A 2 8.99 -3.02 -26.18
CA GLN A 2 8.78 -1.58 -25.90
C GLN A 2 7.31 -1.13 -26.02
N ALA A 3 6.57 -1.61 -27.02
CA ALA A 3 5.15 -1.26 -27.18
C ALA A 3 4.25 -1.79 -26.07
N LEU A 4 4.52 -2.99 -25.54
CA LEU A 4 3.79 -3.57 -24.39
C LEU A 4 4.04 -2.77 -23.11
N PHE A 5 5.29 -2.39 -22.85
CA PHE A 5 5.64 -1.53 -21.72
C PHE A 5 4.97 -0.15 -21.82
N LYS A 6 5.06 0.48 -23.00
CA LYS A 6 4.43 1.80 -23.24
C LYS A 6 2.92 1.75 -23.02
N ASN A 7 2.24 0.70 -23.53
CA ASN A 7 0.80 0.53 -23.38
C ASN A 7 0.40 0.21 -21.91
N PHE A 8 1.20 -0.59 -21.19
CA PHE A 8 0.97 -0.87 -19.78
C PHE A 8 1.08 0.40 -18.94
N PHE A 9 2.18 1.16 -19.09
CA PHE A 9 2.32 2.43 -18.37
C PHE A 9 1.29 3.49 -18.82
N ALA A 10 0.89 3.50 -20.08
CA ALA A 10 -0.14 4.41 -20.56
C ALA A 10 -1.53 4.13 -19.94
N SER A 11 -1.79 2.88 -19.56
CA SER A 11 -3.06 2.49 -18.93
C SER A 11 -3.18 2.91 -17.46
N ILE A 12 -2.05 3.27 -16.80
CA ILE A 12 -2.04 3.68 -15.39
C ILE A 12 -2.41 5.17 -15.30
N PRO A 13 -3.36 5.59 -14.46
CA PRO A 13 -3.67 7.00 -14.23
C PRO A 13 -2.43 7.80 -13.79
N ILE A 14 -2.32 9.05 -14.22
CA ILE A 14 -1.12 9.89 -13.98
C ILE A 14 -0.73 9.95 -12.51
N GLY A 15 -1.70 10.11 -11.61
CA GLY A 15 -1.42 10.18 -10.18
C GLY A 15 -0.85 8.91 -9.59
N THR A 16 -1.27 7.74 -10.07
CA THR A 16 -0.75 6.43 -9.61
C THR A 16 0.61 6.11 -10.23
N ARG A 17 0.89 6.58 -11.47
CA ARG A 17 2.23 6.48 -12.09
C ARG A 17 3.31 7.14 -11.24
N VAL A 18 3.02 8.32 -10.71
CA VAL A 18 3.99 9.08 -9.91
C VAL A 18 4.44 8.27 -8.69
N LEU A 19 3.50 7.60 -8.00
CA LEU A 19 3.83 6.76 -6.86
C LEU A 19 4.74 5.58 -7.24
N VAL A 20 4.41 4.88 -8.33
CA VAL A 20 5.22 3.78 -8.85
C VAL A 20 6.61 4.26 -9.27
N LEU A 21 6.69 5.41 -9.96
CA LEU A 21 7.97 6.00 -10.37
C LEU A 21 8.83 6.40 -9.18
N ILE A 22 8.24 7.03 -8.15
CA ILE A 22 8.98 7.36 -6.92
C ILE A 22 9.56 6.08 -6.32
N PHE A 23 8.75 5.03 -6.15
CA PHE A 23 9.22 3.76 -5.60
C PHE A 23 10.34 3.13 -6.44
N LEU A 24 10.20 3.11 -7.76
CA LEU A 24 11.20 2.54 -8.65
C LEU A 24 12.52 3.34 -8.68
N LEU A 25 12.45 4.66 -8.51
CA LEU A 25 13.63 5.54 -8.53
C LEU A 25 14.35 5.58 -7.18
N THR A 26 13.67 5.36 -6.06
CA THR A 26 14.28 5.46 -4.72
C THR A 26 15.38 4.43 -4.51
N PHE A 27 15.25 3.21 -5.02
CA PHE A 27 16.26 2.17 -4.85
C PHE A 27 17.57 2.46 -5.61
N PRO A 28 17.57 2.76 -6.92
CA PRO A 28 18.79 3.17 -7.63
C PRO A 28 19.47 4.39 -7.00
N LEU A 29 18.67 5.40 -6.62
CA LEU A 29 19.18 6.59 -5.95
C LEU A 29 19.83 6.27 -4.61
N GLN A 30 19.23 5.36 -3.82
CA GLN A 30 19.84 4.87 -2.57
C GLN A 30 21.18 4.18 -2.82
N VAL A 31 21.25 3.28 -3.80
CA VAL A 31 22.47 2.55 -4.13
C VAL A 31 23.59 3.52 -4.58
N ILE A 32 23.26 4.47 -5.43
CA ILE A 32 24.20 5.49 -5.91
C ILE A 32 24.63 6.39 -4.75
N GLY A 33 23.67 6.92 -3.99
CA GLY A 33 23.94 7.84 -2.88
C GLY A 33 24.83 7.23 -1.80
N THR A 34 24.60 5.93 -1.47
CA THR A 34 25.44 5.21 -0.51
C THR A 34 26.84 4.95 -1.04
N LYS A 35 26.98 4.57 -2.33
CA LYS A 35 28.30 4.33 -2.94
C LYS A 35 29.14 5.60 -3.06
N MET A 36 28.50 6.73 -3.28
CA MET A 36 29.16 8.03 -3.43
C MET A 36 29.30 8.78 -2.10
N GLU A 37 28.83 8.20 -0.98
CA GLU A 37 28.81 8.82 0.35
C GLU A 37 28.08 10.18 0.39
N MET A 38 27.24 10.45 -0.63
CA MET A 38 26.58 11.75 -0.78
C MET A 38 25.31 11.86 0.07
N PHE A 39 24.51 10.79 0.12
CA PHE A 39 23.20 10.83 0.78
C PHE A 39 22.70 9.45 1.17
N ASN A 40 22.24 9.32 2.42
CA ASN A 40 21.65 8.09 2.92
C ASN A 40 20.12 8.23 2.99
N PHE A 41 19.40 7.88 1.90
CA PHE A 41 17.94 7.92 1.85
C PHE A 41 17.27 7.11 2.96
N TYR A 42 17.79 5.92 3.26
CA TYR A 42 17.24 5.09 4.32
C TYR A 42 17.39 5.74 5.69
N GLY A 43 18.51 6.37 5.95
CA GLY A 43 18.76 7.11 7.18
C GLY A 43 17.83 8.31 7.37
N TRP A 44 17.43 8.97 6.27
CA TRP A 44 16.56 10.15 6.32
C TRP A 44 15.06 9.85 6.26
N PHE A 45 14.65 8.89 5.45
CA PHE A 45 13.25 8.63 5.15
C PHE A 45 12.71 7.31 5.70
N GLY A 46 13.60 6.39 6.13
CA GLY A 46 13.21 5.14 6.75
C GLY A 46 12.62 5.34 8.15
N LEU A 47 11.73 4.46 8.54
CA LEU A 47 11.06 4.50 9.84
C LEU A 47 12.04 4.06 10.93
N ARG A 48 12.25 4.93 11.91
CA ARG A 48 12.95 4.67 13.17
C ARG A 48 12.14 5.26 14.31
N SER A 49 11.78 4.45 15.27
CA SER A 49 10.88 4.85 16.35
C SER A 49 11.47 5.98 17.22
N ASP A 50 12.75 5.88 17.57
CA ASP A 50 13.48 6.91 18.34
C ASP A 50 13.43 8.29 17.67
N LEU A 51 13.58 8.32 16.35
CA LEU A 51 13.56 9.57 15.59
C LEU A 51 12.14 10.11 15.38
N VAL A 52 11.13 9.25 15.25
CA VAL A 52 9.73 9.69 15.17
C VAL A 52 9.34 10.43 16.45
N TRP A 53 9.69 9.91 17.61
CA TRP A 53 9.45 10.57 18.90
C TRP A 53 10.27 11.85 19.10
N SER A 54 11.43 11.96 18.43
CA SER A 54 12.24 13.19 18.40
C SER A 54 11.73 14.26 17.42
N GLY A 55 10.55 14.05 16.81
CA GLY A 55 9.92 15.04 15.93
C GLY A 55 10.04 14.77 14.42
N HIS A 56 10.71 13.71 13.99
CA HIS A 56 10.85 13.35 12.57
C HIS A 56 9.63 12.55 12.06
N ALA A 57 8.43 13.11 12.21
CA ALA A 57 7.16 12.43 11.93
C ALA A 57 6.95 12.03 10.44
N TRP A 58 7.61 12.70 9.49
CA TRP A 58 7.50 12.37 8.06
C TRP A 58 7.91 10.93 7.74
N ARG A 59 8.78 10.33 8.56
CA ARG A 59 9.27 8.95 8.42
C ARG A 59 8.13 7.93 8.43
N VAL A 60 7.05 8.23 9.13
CA VAL A 60 5.85 7.39 9.21
C VAL A 60 5.14 7.30 7.85
N LEU A 61 5.27 8.31 7.00
CA LEU A 61 4.65 8.37 5.69
C LEU A 61 5.58 7.88 4.57
N THR A 62 6.89 8.04 4.74
CA THR A 62 7.87 7.85 3.66
C THR A 62 8.50 6.46 3.62
N PHE A 63 8.56 5.73 4.73
CA PHE A 63 9.29 4.45 4.82
C PHE A 63 8.78 3.38 3.83
N GLY A 64 7.47 3.38 3.54
CA GLY A 64 6.86 2.46 2.60
C GLY A 64 7.16 2.76 1.13
N LEU A 65 7.76 3.92 0.84
CA LEU A 65 8.24 4.28 -0.49
C LEU A 65 9.70 3.84 -0.73
N LEU A 66 10.35 3.31 0.30
CA LEU A 66 11.73 2.86 0.24
C LEU A 66 11.77 1.34 0.15
N PRO A 67 12.22 0.74 -0.96
CA PRO A 67 12.39 -0.70 -1.05
C PRO A 67 13.37 -1.23 -0.02
N ALA A 68 13.03 -2.32 0.67
CA ALA A 68 13.90 -2.94 1.67
C ALA A 68 15.16 -3.60 1.07
N GLY A 69 15.16 -3.84 -0.24
CA GLY A 69 16.27 -4.43 -0.97
C GLY A 69 15.90 -4.74 -2.42
N PRO A 70 16.81 -5.40 -3.19
CA PRO A 70 16.57 -5.72 -4.60
C PRO A 70 15.31 -6.55 -4.84
N ALA A 71 15.02 -7.50 -3.96
CA ALA A 71 13.82 -8.34 -4.06
C ALA A 71 12.54 -7.52 -3.86
N ASP A 72 12.47 -6.69 -2.81
CA ASP A 72 11.32 -5.81 -2.58
C ASP A 72 11.20 -4.76 -3.70
N TRP A 73 12.30 -4.28 -4.25
CA TRP A 73 12.28 -3.38 -5.39
C TRP A 73 11.64 -4.00 -6.63
N LEU A 74 12.02 -5.24 -6.99
CA LEU A 74 11.48 -5.92 -8.16
C LEU A 74 10.04 -6.41 -7.91
N PHE A 75 9.82 -7.20 -6.85
CA PHE A 75 8.52 -7.81 -6.58
C PHE A 75 7.53 -6.81 -6.00
N GLY A 76 7.96 -5.97 -5.06
CA GLY A 76 7.15 -4.89 -4.50
C GLY A 76 6.77 -3.87 -5.56
N GLY A 77 7.73 -3.46 -6.41
CA GLY A 77 7.48 -2.57 -7.55
C GLY A 77 6.50 -3.16 -8.57
N PHE A 78 6.63 -4.45 -8.89
CA PHE A 78 5.69 -5.16 -9.77
C PHE A 78 4.27 -5.19 -9.18
N TRP A 79 4.13 -5.57 -7.92
CA TRP A 79 2.82 -5.61 -7.24
C TRP A 79 2.23 -4.22 -7.08
N LEU A 80 3.04 -3.25 -6.69
CA LEU A 80 2.59 -1.87 -6.57
C LEU A 80 2.09 -1.33 -7.92
N ALA A 81 2.83 -1.55 -9.01
CA ALA A 81 2.42 -1.14 -10.36
C ALA A 81 1.13 -1.84 -10.81
N THR A 82 1.01 -3.15 -10.56
CA THR A 82 -0.16 -3.94 -10.92
C THR A 82 -1.40 -3.48 -10.16
N LEU A 83 -1.33 -3.41 -8.84
CA LEU A 83 -2.45 -2.98 -8.00
C LEU A 83 -2.81 -1.51 -8.24
N ALA A 84 -1.80 -0.64 -8.44
CA ALA A 84 -2.01 0.76 -8.81
C ALA A 84 -2.71 0.91 -10.17
N SER A 85 -2.40 0.05 -11.15
CA SER A 85 -3.08 0.08 -12.46
C SER A 85 -4.54 -0.36 -12.37
N ILE A 86 -4.84 -1.35 -11.55
CA ILE A 86 -6.20 -1.88 -11.37
C ILE A 86 -7.06 -0.92 -10.54
N LEU A 87 -6.57 -0.53 -9.37
CA LEU A 87 -7.33 0.30 -8.42
C LEU A 87 -7.37 1.77 -8.82
N GLY A 88 -6.30 2.27 -9.42
CA GLY A 88 -6.20 3.67 -9.83
C GLY A 88 -7.21 4.08 -10.91
N ARG A 89 -7.77 3.12 -11.67
CA ARG A 89 -8.86 3.40 -12.62
C ARG A 89 -10.20 3.67 -11.93
N ASN A 90 -10.40 3.14 -10.73
CA ASN A 90 -11.64 3.25 -9.98
C ASN A 90 -11.61 4.37 -8.92
N TRP A 91 -10.45 4.95 -8.68
CA TRP A 91 -10.24 5.98 -7.68
C TRP A 91 -9.68 7.27 -8.26
N ARG A 92 -10.03 8.39 -7.65
CA ARG A 92 -9.35 9.66 -7.94
C ARG A 92 -7.91 9.55 -7.42
N SER A 93 -6.96 10.15 -8.15
CA SER A 93 -5.53 10.08 -7.80
C SER A 93 -5.23 10.48 -6.35
N LEU A 94 -5.87 11.53 -5.86
CA LEU A 94 -5.69 12.00 -4.49
C LEU A 94 -6.20 10.98 -3.45
N GLU A 95 -7.32 10.31 -3.73
CA GLU A 95 -7.87 9.28 -2.87
C GLU A 95 -6.97 8.04 -2.84
N PHE A 96 -6.42 7.66 -3.99
CA PHE A 96 -5.45 6.57 -4.08
C PHE A 96 -4.19 6.85 -3.24
N TRP A 97 -3.63 8.06 -3.36
CA TRP A 97 -2.50 8.49 -2.55
C TRP A 97 -2.82 8.49 -1.05
N GLY A 98 -3.97 9.07 -0.68
CA GLY A 98 -4.43 9.07 0.70
C GLY A 98 -4.57 7.67 1.28
N TYR A 99 -5.06 6.72 0.47
CA TYR A 99 -5.18 5.33 0.87
C TYR A 99 -3.82 4.64 1.05
N CYS A 100 -2.87 4.87 0.15
CA CYS A 100 -1.50 4.34 0.28
C CYS A 100 -0.78 4.90 1.52
N LEU A 101 -0.91 6.21 1.76
CA LEU A 101 -0.35 6.85 2.96
C LEU A 101 -1.00 6.35 4.25
N LEU A 102 -2.31 6.09 4.22
CA LEU A 102 -3.01 5.48 5.35
C LEU A 102 -2.50 4.06 5.64
N GLY A 103 -2.22 3.28 4.60
CA GLY A 103 -1.58 1.98 4.74
C GLY A 103 -0.21 2.08 5.40
N ASN A 104 0.60 3.07 5.01
CA ASN A 104 1.88 3.34 5.67
C ASN A 104 1.71 3.76 7.14
N LEU A 105 0.78 4.67 7.44
CA LEU A 105 0.45 5.04 8.82
C LEU A 105 0.07 3.82 9.66
N GLY A 106 -0.83 2.97 9.12
CA GLY A 106 -1.25 1.75 9.81
C GLY A 106 -0.10 0.77 10.06
N GLY A 107 0.87 0.73 9.16
CA GLY A 107 2.09 -0.07 9.34
C GLY A 107 3.08 0.54 10.33
N ALA A 108 3.21 1.86 10.36
CA ALA A 108 4.13 2.56 11.25
C ALA A 108 3.68 2.58 12.72
N ILE A 109 2.38 2.82 12.96
CA ILE A 109 1.82 2.96 14.32
C ILE A 109 2.21 1.80 15.24
N PRO A 110 1.96 0.52 14.89
CA PRO A 110 2.29 -0.58 15.78
C PRO A 110 3.81 -0.73 16.00
N VAL A 111 4.64 -0.42 15.00
CA VAL A 111 6.10 -0.48 15.13
C VAL A 111 6.60 0.57 16.11
N VAL A 112 6.14 1.81 15.97
CA VAL A 112 6.52 2.93 16.84
C VAL A 112 5.98 2.76 18.27
N ALA A 113 4.76 2.21 18.42
CA ALA A 113 4.13 2.00 19.71
C ALA A 113 4.76 0.84 20.50
N LEU A 114 5.12 -0.27 19.82
CA LEU A 114 5.69 -1.44 20.48
C LEU A 114 7.14 -1.25 20.96
N ARG A 115 7.91 -0.40 20.28
CA ARG A 115 9.30 -0.11 20.64
C ARG A 115 9.64 1.37 20.38
N PRO A 116 9.23 2.28 21.28
CA PRO A 116 9.46 3.71 21.13
C PRO A 116 10.94 4.10 21.03
N ASP A 117 11.81 3.42 21.77
CA ASP A 117 13.25 3.73 21.84
C ASP A 117 14.09 2.92 20.83
N SER A 118 13.48 2.24 19.88
CA SER A 118 14.19 1.40 18.94
C SER A 118 14.88 2.22 17.85
N ALA A 119 16.20 2.04 17.74
CA ALA A 119 16.98 2.53 16.62
C ALA A 119 16.90 1.62 15.37
N MET A 120 16.07 0.58 15.40
CA MET A 120 15.87 -0.33 14.27
C MET A 120 15.27 0.42 13.09
N LEU A 121 15.92 0.32 11.95
CA LEU A 121 15.46 0.90 10.69
C LEU A 121 14.46 -0.03 10.01
N VAL A 122 13.24 0.45 9.81
CA VAL A 122 12.19 -0.25 9.06
C VAL A 122 11.95 0.48 7.74
N VAL A 123 12.06 -0.25 6.65
CA VAL A 123 11.79 0.20 5.28
C VAL A 123 11.09 -0.92 4.52
N GLY A 124 10.37 -0.61 3.46
CA GLY A 124 9.72 -1.60 2.61
C GLY A 124 8.28 -1.26 2.28
N SER A 125 7.87 -1.66 1.09
CA SER A 125 6.54 -1.40 0.52
C SER A 125 5.41 -2.25 1.12
N GLY A 126 5.73 -3.19 2.01
CA GLY A 126 4.82 -4.22 2.49
C GLY A 126 3.51 -3.69 3.07
N SER A 127 3.56 -2.68 3.95
CA SER A 127 2.37 -2.09 4.57
C SER A 127 1.41 -1.48 3.54
N MET A 128 1.94 -0.77 2.56
CA MET A 128 1.18 -0.17 1.47
C MET A 128 0.59 -1.24 0.55
N ILE A 129 1.37 -2.25 0.17
CA ILE A 129 0.90 -3.37 -0.66
C ILE A 129 -0.22 -4.14 0.04
N PHE A 130 -0.11 -4.40 1.35
CA PHE A 130 -1.17 -5.08 2.09
C PHE A 130 -2.47 -4.28 2.13
N ALA A 131 -2.40 -2.97 2.32
CA ALA A 131 -3.57 -2.11 2.18
C ALA A 131 -4.19 -2.24 0.78
N LEU A 132 -3.39 -2.19 -0.28
CA LEU A 132 -3.85 -2.33 -1.66
C LEU A 132 -4.44 -3.72 -1.95
N LEU A 133 -3.90 -4.81 -1.39
CA LEU A 133 -4.48 -6.15 -1.48
C LEU A 133 -5.87 -6.22 -0.85
N VAL A 134 -6.06 -5.58 0.30
CA VAL A 134 -7.38 -5.48 0.95
C VAL A 134 -8.36 -4.69 0.08
N ALA A 135 -7.92 -3.61 -0.55
CA ALA A 135 -8.76 -2.88 -1.50
C ALA A 135 -9.12 -3.73 -2.71
N TRP A 136 -8.15 -4.45 -3.26
CA TRP A 136 -8.37 -5.34 -4.39
C TRP A 136 -9.40 -6.43 -4.07
N ASP A 137 -9.29 -7.13 -2.93
CA ASP A 137 -10.32 -8.07 -2.45
C ASP A 137 -11.69 -7.38 -2.30
N SER A 138 -11.73 -6.16 -1.77
CA SER A 138 -12.98 -5.47 -1.48
C SER A 138 -13.76 -5.08 -2.74
N PHE A 139 -13.07 -4.70 -3.82
CA PHE A 139 -13.69 -4.25 -5.06
C PHE A 139 -13.93 -5.37 -6.07
N PHE A 140 -13.05 -6.38 -6.12
CA PHE A 140 -13.02 -7.38 -7.18
C PHE A 140 -13.19 -8.82 -6.65
N ARG A 141 -13.73 -8.99 -5.47
CA ARG A 141 -13.85 -10.27 -4.72
C ARG A 141 -14.32 -11.46 -5.54
N TYR A 142 -15.27 -11.23 -6.44
CA TYR A 142 -15.93 -12.29 -7.22
C TYR A 142 -15.32 -12.48 -8.61
N GLU A 143 -14.38 -11.64 -9.00
CA GLU A 143 -13.70 -11.82 -10.28
C GLU A 143 -12.77 -13.03 -10.24
N ARG A 144 -12.72 -13.75 -11.36
CA ARG A 144 -11.82 -14.88 -11.54
C ARG A 144 -10.58 -14.44 -12.29
N LEU A 145 -9.46 -14.90 -11.80
CA LEU A 145 -8.14 -14.67 -12.39
C LEU A 145 -7.54 -15.99 -12.81
N LEU A 146 -6.96 -16.00 -14.00
CA LEU A 146 -6.12 -17.12 -14.44
C LEU A 146 -4.68 -16.81 -14.03
N LEU A 147 -4.22 -17.44 -12.95
CA LEU A 147 -2.80 -17.37 -12.59
C LEU A 147 -2.04 -18.47 -13.37
N LEU A 148 -1.05 -18.01 -14.15
CA LEU A 148 -0.15 -18.90 -14.88
C LEU A 148 0.48 -19.92 -13.92
N GLY A 149 0.16 -21.21 -14.12
CA GLY A 149 0.71 -22.32 -13.33
C GLY A 149 -0.14 -22.80 -12.14
N ILE A 150 -1.18 -22.06 -11.69
CA ILE A 150 -2.01 -22.45 -10.54
C ILE A 150 -3.47 -22.72 -10.98
N GLY A 151 -3.90 -22.17 -12.14
CA GLY A 151 -5.26 -22.31 -12.63
C GLY A 151 -6.17 -21.11 -12.30
N GLU A 152 -7.48 -21.31 -12.44
CA GLU A 152 -8.47 -20.28 -12.13
C GLU A 152 -8.69 -20.14 -10.61
N MET A 153 -8.56 -18.93 -10.11
CA MET A 153 -8.87 -18.61 -8.72
C MET A 153 -9.58 -17.26 -8.59
N SER A 154 -10.32 -17.08 -7.50
CA SER A 154 -10.93 -15.80 -7.20
C SER A 154 -9.87 -14.77 -6.74
N VAL A 155 -10.14 -13.48 -6.97
CA VAL A 155 -9.30 -12.39 -6.46
C VAL A 155 -9.06 -12.52 -4.96
N ARG A 156 -10.07 -12.94 -4.20
CA ARG A 156 -9.95 -13.17 -2.76
C ARG A 156 -8.92 -14.25 -2.42
N GLN A 157 -8.96 -15.38 -3.12
CA GLN A 157 -7.98 -16.47 -2.91
C GLN A 157 -6.58 -16.00 -3.28
N ALA A 158 -6.45 -15.27 -4.39
CA ALA A 158 -5.18 -14.69 -4.82
C ALA A 158 -4.63 -13.70 -3.81
N ALA A 159 -5.45 -12.77 -3.28
CA ALA A 159 -5.03 -11.79 -2.28
C ALA A 159 -4.58 -12.45 -0.96
N ILE A 160 -5.29 -13.48 -0.51
CA ILE A 160 -4.91 -14.25 0.70
C ILE A 160 -3.59 -14.99 0.46
N LEU A 161 -3.46 -15.69 -0.67
CA LEU A 161 -2.26 -16.45 -1.02
C LEU A 161 -1.03 -15.54 -1.10
N LEU A 162 -1.17 -14.40 -1.77
CA LEU A 162 -0.10 -13.40 -1.89
C LEU A 162 0.25 -12.77 -0.54
N GLY A 163 -0.75 -12.49 0.28
CA GLY A 163 -0.55 -11.97 1.64
C GLY A 163 0.24 -12.96 2.51
N ILE A 164 -0.13 -14.23 2.49
CA ILE A 164 0.58 -15.28 3.23
C ILE A 164 1.99 -15.46 2.69
N ALA A 165 2.15 -15.62 1.37
CA ALA A 165 3.44 -15.82 0.75
C ALA A 165 4.42 -14.66 1.06
N ASN A 166 3.94 -13.42 0.94
CA ASN A 166 4.75 -12.25 1.27
C ASN A 166 5.09 -12.20 2.77
N SER A 167 4.17 -12.55 3.66
CA SER A 167 4.42 -12.63 5.10
C SER A 167 5.52 -13.64 5.44
N VAL A 168 5.48 -14.82 4.82
CA VAL A 168 6.50 -15.86 4.99
C VAL A 168 7.87 -15.37 4.49
N ILE A 169 7.92 -14.80 3.28
CA ILE A 169 9.17 -14.26 2.72
C ILE A 169 9.78 -13.20 3.63
N VAL A 170 8.97 -12.25 4.10
CA VAL A 170 9.43 -11.17 4.97
C VAL A 170 9.90 -11.69 6.33
N PHE A 171 9.18 -12.67 6.90
CA PHE A 171 9.59 -13.30 8.17
C PHE A 171 10.99 -13.90 8.10
N PHE A 172 11.30 -14.61 7.02
CA PHE A 172 12.62 -15.26 6.87
C PHE A 172 13.72 -14.34 6.33
N SER A 173 13.38 -13.27 5.60
CA SER A 173 14.39 -12.50 4.86
C SER A 173 14.75 -11.16 5.47
N CYS A 174 13.83 -10.44 6.12
CA CYS A 174 13.98 -8.99 6.31
C CYS A 174 13.78 -8.47 7.75
N GLY A 175 13.96 -9.26 8.77
CA GLY A 175 13.86 -8.71 10.13
C GLY A 175 12.68 -9.19 10.94
N GLY A 176 12.16 -10.34 10.59
CA GLY A 176 11.26 -11.12 11.43
C GLY A 176 9.90 -10.48 11.67
N TRP A 177 9.37 -10.70 12.87
CA TRP A 177 7.99 -10.39 13.23
C TRP A 177 7.62 -8.87 13.19
N PHE A 178 8.59 -7.96 13.37
CA PHE A 178 8.32 -6.51 13.31
C PHE A 178 7.87 -6.05 11.93
N MET A 179 8.54 -6.53 10.90
CA MET A 179 8.16 -6.23 9.52
C MET A 179 6.77 -6.81 9.21
N MET A 180 6.47 -8.02 9.71
CA MET A 180 5.13 -8.60 9.60
C MET A 180 4.08 -7.74 10.28
N VAL A 181 4.32 -7.27 11.50
CA VAL A 181 3.40 -6.39 12.24
C VAL A 181 3.13 -5.11 11.45
N SER A 182 4.17 -4.52 10.85
CA SER A 182 4.02 -3.35 9.96
C SER A 182 3.12 -3.66 8.76
N MET A 183 3.35 -4.78 8.08
CA MET A 183 2.55 -5.16 6.90
C MET A 183 1.08 -5.38 7.25
N TRP A 184 0.80 -6.17 8.29
CA TRP A 184 -0.57 -6.43 8.75
C TRP A 184 -1.25 -5.17 9.27
N GLY A 185 -0.52 -4.29 9.95
CA GLY A 185 -1.00 -2.97 10.38
C GLY A 185 -1.50 -2.14 9.21
N GLY A 186 -0.77 -2.14 8.09
CA GLY A 186 -1.20 -1.49 6.84
C GLY A 186 -2.50 -2.09 6.29
N GLY A 187 -2.61 -3.42 6.27
CA GLY A 187 -3.83 -4.12 5.85
C GLY A 187 -5.05 -3.79 6.72
N VAL A 188 -4.88 -3.77 8.03
CA VAL A 188 -5.94 -3.40 8.99
C VAL A 188 -6.40 -1.95 8.79
N ALA A 189 -5.47 -1.01 8.62
CA ALA A 189 -5.80 0.39 8.36
C ALA A 189 -6.56 0.55 7.04
N GLY A 190 -6.12 -0.14 5.98
CA GLY A 190 -6.82 -0.18 4.71
C GLY A 190 -8.24 -0.73 4.82
N TRP A 191 -8.42 -1.82 5.57
CA TRP A 191 -9.73 -2.41 5.82
C TRP A 191 -10.66 -1.47 6.59
N LEU A 192 -10.16 -0.83 7.65
CA LEU A 192 -10.91 0.15 8.44
C LEU A 192 -11.39 1.33 7.59
N TYR A 193 -10.52 1.86 6.74
CA TYR A 193 -10.91 2.94 5.82
C TYR A 193 -12.05 2.54 4.91
N LEU A 194 -11.96 1.38 4.26
CA LEU A 194 -13.00 0.88 3.34
C LEU A 194 -14.31 0.59 4.07
N PHE A 195 -14.23 0.06 5.28
CA PHE A 195 -15.39 -0.19 6.12
C PHE A 195 -16.12 1.10 6.49
N ILE A 196 -15.39 2.13 6.92
CA ILE A 196 -15.94 3.45 7.26
C ILE A 196 -16.54 4.09 6.00
N ARG A 197 -15.80 4.10 4.89
CA ARG A 197 -16.28 4.62 3.61
C ARG A 197 -17.58 3.98 3.17
N ARG A 198 -17.68 2.66 3.25
CA ARG A 198 -18.89 1.91 2.90
C ARG A 198 -20.09 2.31 3.77
N LYS A 199 -19.89 2.46 5.08
CA LYS A 199 -20.96 2.92 5.99
C LYS A 199 -21.44 4.33 5.68
N LEU A 200 -20.51 5.26 5.39
CA LEU A 200 -20.84 6.64 5.06
C LEU A 200 -21.63 6.75 3.75
N VAL A 201 -21.27 5.97 2.73
CA VAL A 201 -21.99 5.94 1.46
C VAL A 201 -23.40 5.38 1.64
N LEU A 202 -23.55 4.24 2.33
CA LEU A 202 -24.86 3.63 2.61
C LEU A 202 -25.75 4.53 3.47
N GLY A 203 -25.17 5.24 4.46
CA GLY A 203 -25.88 6.20 5.30
C GLY A 203 -26.47 7.37 4.49
N LYS A 204 -25.69 7.93 3.56
CA LYS A 204 -26.15 9.02 2.67
C LYS A 204 -27.28 8.58 1.74
N THR A 205 -27.15 7.39 1.14
CA THR A 205 -28.19 6.85 0.26
C THR A 205 -29.50 6.60 1.03
N GLY A 206 -29.41 6.07 2.24
CA GLY A 206 -30.58 5.86 3.11
C GLY A 206 -31.29 7.16 3.51
N GLN A 207 -30.53 8.24 3.75
CA GLN A 207 -31.12 9.56 4.05
C GLN A 207 -31.78 10.19 2.83
N GLN A 208 -31.20 10.07 1.63
CA GLN A 208 -31.81 10.57 0.40
C GLN A 208 -33.13 9.88 0.09
N VAL A 209 -33.17 8.54 0.17
CA VAL A 209 -34.42 7.76 -0.03
C VAL A 209 -35.48 8.16 0.98
N ARG A 210 -35.08 8.44 2.23
CA ARG A 210 -36.05 8.85 3.27
C ARG A 210 -36.57 10.26 3.05
N SER A 211 -35.75 11.20 2.59
CA SER A 211 -36.17 12.57 2.27
C SER A 211 -37.10 12.63 1.06
N GLU A 212 -36.80 11.84 0.01
CA GLU A 212 -37.68 11.74 -1.17
C GLU A 212 -39.05 11.09 -0.84
N ARG A 213 -39.08 10.17 0.11
CA ARG A 213 -40.29 9.53 0.55
C ARG A 213 -41.18 10.47 1.38
N SER A 214 -40.59 11.30 2.25
CA SER A 214 -41.33 12.29 3.03
C SER A 214 -41.91 13.39 2.14
N SER A 215 -41.15 13.87 1.15
CA SER A 215 -41.66 14.90 0.22
C SER A 215 -42.80 14.42 -0.70
N ARG A 216 -42.92 13.11 -0.98
CA ARG A 216 -44.04 12.52 -1.73
C ARG A 216 -45.30 12.29 -0.88
N LEU A 217 -45.16 12.29 0.43
CA LEU A 217 -46.29 12.12 1.34
C LEU A 217 -46.94 13.46 1.75
N GLU A 218 -46.25 14.58 1.44
CA GLU A 218 -46.74 15.93 1.69
C GLU A 218 -47.44 16.57 0.47
N LEU A 219 -47.47 15.87 -0.69
CA LEU A 219 -48.26 16.21 -1.91
C LEU A 219 -49.51 15.37 -2.01
#